data_b0201a766ae422321f8841c7048817dd
#
_entry.id   b0201a766ae422321f8841c7048817dd
#
_cell.length_a   1.000
_cell.length_b   1.000
_cell.length_c   1.000
_cell.angle_alpha   90.00
_cell.angle_beta   90.00
_cell.angle_gamma   90.00
#
_symmetry.space_group_name_H-M   'P 1'
#
loop_
_entity.id
_entity.type
_entity.pdbx_description
1 polymer ?
#
loop_
_entity_poly.entity_id
_entity_poly.type
_entity_poly.pdbx_seq_one_letter_code
_entity_poly.pdbx_strand_id
1 'polypeptide(L)'
;SYAASLAAAMQDYPIEHVIDAPFRFDGFDQTAVDTLLSQLVPERLNTWYISQEEPTDQELEFYVGPHSVEEVAAPDLTKALALVDRLGLELPSKNGLLPENFSIKASPAAVTPISVAENVTFWLKGSTHFDGLPKGFSRIQLSTDAALNDAQSAVYLSLWESLYDLKQTPLATEASIAGMSLSMGASNGISLTLAGFTDKQPELLERALTGLRVEPSELEFGQAVERLLRGIENSKRAFPYTRFTPLLSLLTRQGRYTDVALARAASKASLEGFNTFVDHVLGTSHVRGAFFGNYNEADVRGVYELLSSVVSASPSARYARSNIYAPKPATTLLLNREVPVEDLGMLY
;
A
#
# COMPACT_ATOMS: atom_id res chain seq x y z
N SER A 1 -4.14 -13.64 18.76
CA SER A 1 -5.52 -13.97 18.35
C SER A 1 -6.49 -12.95 18.91
N TYR A 2 -7.71 -12.84 18.34
CA TYR A 2 -8.75 -11.91 18.82
C TYR A 2 -9.08 -12.11 20.31
N ALA A 3 -9.19 -13.35 20.74
CA ALA A 3 -9.43 -13.68 22.15
C ALA A 3 -8.31 -13.17 23.07
N ALA A 4 -7.04 -13.28 22.66
CA ALA A 4 -5.92 -12.75 23.43
C ALA A 4 -5.95 -11.21 23.50
N SER A 5 -6.33 -10.55 22.40
CA SER A 5 -6.48 -9.08 22.40
C SER A 5 -7.60 -8.62 23.32
N LEU A 6 -8.75 -9.33 23.36
CA LEU A 6 -9.83 -9.01 24.29
C LEU A 6 -9.41 -9.28 25.76
N ALA A 7 -8.72 -10.38 26.01
CA ALA A 7 -8.22 -10.69 27.36
C ALA A 7 -7.23 -9.63 27.87
N ALA A 8 -6.39 -9.08 27.00
CA ALA A 8 -5.51 -7.96 27.34
C ALA A 8 -6.34 -6.68 27.60
N ALA A 9 -7.29 -6.36 26.73
CA ALA A 9 -8.17 -5.19 26.88
C ALA A 9 -9.01 -5.23 28.19
N MET A 10 -9.35 -6.41 28.70
CA MET A 10 -10.03 -6.56 29.99
C MET A 10 -9.18 -6.13 31.20
N GLN A 11 -7.87 -5.94 31.04
CA GLN A 11 -7.01 -5.39 32.08
C GLN A 11 -7.12 -3.86 32.17
N ASP A 12 -7.41 -3.21 31.04
CA ASP A 12 -7.33 -1.75 30.92
C ASP A 12 -8.72 -1.09 30.87
N TYR A 13 -9.77 -1.84 30.47
CA TYR A 13 -11.11 -1.29 30.23
C TYR A 13 -12.22 -2.02 31.01
N PRO A 14 -13.31 -1.31 31.42
CA PRO A 14 -14.48 -1.94 31.95
C PRO A 14 -15.07 -3.00 30.99
N ILE A 15 -15.64 -4.07 31.55
CA ILE A 15 -16.10 -5.23 30.77
C ILE A 15 -17.11 -4.86 29.69
N GLU A 16 -17.97 -3.88 29.97
CA GLU A 16 -18.98 -3.34 29.03
C GLU A 16 -18.37 -2.61 27.82
N HIS A 17 -17.10 -2.19 27.93
CA HIS A 17 -16.40 -1.43 26.90
C HIS A 17 -15.15 -2.13 26.31
N VAL A 18 -14.90 -3.37 26.68
CA VAL A 18 -13.71 -4.13 26.20
C VAL A 18 -13.57 -4.17 24.68
N ILE A 19 -14.70 -4.15 23.96
CA ILE A 19 -14.70 -4.21 22.49
C ILE A 19 -14.51 -2.83 21.86
N ASP A 20 -15.13 -1.80 22.43
CA ASP A 20 -15.25 -0.48 21.80
C ASP A 20 -14.38 0.62 22.44
N ALA A 21 -13.89 0.42 23.68
CA ALA A 21 -13.12 1.44 24.38
C ALA A 21 -11.95 2.04 23.59
N PRO A 22 -11.13 1.27 22.83
CA PRO A 22 -10.06 1.84 22.03
C PRO A 22 -10.52 2.78 20.91
N PHE A 23 -11.83 2.75 20.58
CA PHE A 23 -12.44 3.54 19.50
C PHE A 23 -13.41 4.60 20.01
N ARG A 24 -13.57 4.73 21.34
CA ARG A 24 -14.43 5.73 21.94
C ARG A 24 -13.69 7.03 22.17
N PHE A 25 -14.22 8.08 21.61
CA PHE A 25 -13.75 9.45 21.82
C PHE A 25 -14.92 10.28 22.33
N ASP A 26 -14.99 10.50 23.63
CA ASP A 26 -16.11 11.21 24.28
C ASP A 26 -16.05 12.74 24.08
N GLY A 27 -14.95 13.23 23.47
CA GLY A 27 -14.77 14.64 23.14
C GLY A 27 -13.29 15.02 23.04
N PHE A 28 -13.05 16.25 22.62
CA PHE A 28 -11.70 16.80 22.57
C PHE A 28 -11.31 17.35 23.95
N ASP A 29 -10.23 16.83 24.54
CA ASP A 29 -9.68 17.28 25.82
C ASP A 29 -8.39 18.09 25.59
N GLN A 30 -8.51 19.42 25.57
CA GLN A 30 -7.38 20.33 25.41
C GLN A 30 -6.35 20.15 26.53
N THR A 31 -6.78 19.90 27.77
CA THR A 31 -5.89 19.75 28.92
C THR A 31 -5.00 18.50 28.79
N ALA A 32 -5.58 17.40 28.33
CA ALA A 32 -4.83 16.17 28.07
C ALA A 32 -3.78 16.38 26.96
N VAL A 33 -4.16 17.10 25.87
CA VAL A 33 -3.25 17.45 24.79
C VAL A 33 -2.10 18.32 25.30
N ASP A 34 -2.40 19.38 26.03
CA ASP A 34 -1.39 20.30 26.59
C ASP A 34 -0.45 19.56 27.55
N THR A 35 -0.99 18.67 28.38
CA THR A 35 -0.20 17.83 29.29
C THR A 35 0.77 16.93 28.51
N LEU A 36 0.30 16.30 27.42
CA LEU A 36 1.17 15.48 26.58
C LEU A 36 2.25 16.32 25.89
N LEU A 37 1.88 17.46 25.32
CA LEU A 37 2.82 18.37 24.66
C LEU A 37 3.89 18.89 25.63
N SER A 38 3.54 19.18 26.89
CA SER A 38 4.49 19.61 27.91
C SER A 38 5.56 18.57 28.26
N GLN A 39 5.36 17.31 27.84
CA GLN A 39 6.33 16.24 28.05
C GLN A 39 7.32 16.08 26.88
N LEU A 40 7.08 16.74 25.75
CA LEU A 40 7.98 16.74 24.59
C LEU A 40 9.09 17.78 24.80
N VAL A 41 9.97 17.48 25.75
CA VAL A 41 11.10 18.33 26.13
C VAL A 41 12.42 17.61 25.91
N PRO A 42 13.52 18.34 25.62
CA PRO A 42 14.83 17.73 25.35
C PRO A 42 15.34 16.78 26.44
N GLU A 43 15.00 17.07 27.69
CA GLU A 43 15.42 16.28 28.85
C GLU A 43 14.77 14.89 28.91
N ARG A 44 13.73 14.65 28.09
CA ARG A 44 13.02 13.36 27.98
C ARG A 44 13.29 12.67 26.66
N LEU A 45 14.25 13.15 25.87
CA LEU A 45 14.61 12.54 24.59
C LEU A 45 15.40 11.25 24.81
N ASN A 46 14.93 10.15 24.22
CA ASN A 46 15.69 8.92 24.09
C ASN A 46 16.22 8.80 22.67
N THR A 47 17.52 8.70 22.51
CA THR A 47 18.18 8.54 21.22
C THR A 47 18.67 7.09 21.07
N TRP A 48 18.29 6.43 19.99
CA TRP A 48 18.68 5.07 19.69
C TRP A 48 19.69 5.06 18.55
N TYR A 49 20.90 4.54 18.80
CA TYR A 49 21.88 4.22 17.79
C TYR A 49 21.89 2.72 17.56
N ILE A 50 21.61 2.29 16.32
CA ILE A 50 21.57 0.87 15.95
C ILE A 50 22.66 0.63 14.91
N SER A 51 23.74 0.01 15.32
CA SER A 51 24.89 -0.31 14.47
C SER A 51 25.53 -1.62 14.94
N GLN A 52 26.18 -2.32 14.03
CA GLN A 52 26.99 -3.50 14.36
C GLN A 52 28.35 -3.14 14.98
N GLU A 53 28.76 -1.89 14.88
CA GLU A 53 30.07 -1.39 15.32
C GLU A 53 30.02 -0.69 16.69
N GLU A 54 28.81 -0.46 17.24
CA GLU A 54 28.67 0.19 18.54
C GLU A 54 29.13 -0.75 19.68
N PRO A 55 29.91 -0.25 20.63
CA PRO A 55 30.29 -1.03 21.81
C PRO A 55 29.06 -1.30 22.68
N THR A 56 28.92 -2.52 23.14
CA THR A 56 27.83 -2.94 24.02
C THR A 56 28.39 -3.63 25.27
N ASP A 57 27.76 -3.39 26.42
CA ASP A 57 28.16 -3.92 27.74
C ASP A 57 27.05 -4.71 28.46
N GLN A 58 25.85 -4.76 27.83
CA GLN A 58 24.67 -5.43 28.38
C GLN A 58 24.00 -6.30 27.34
N GLU A 59 23.24 -7.30 27.80
CA GLU A 59 22.36 -8.13 26.97
C GLU A 59 20.95 -8.15 27.54
N LEU A 60 19.94 -8.27 26.70
CA LEU A 60 18.55 -8.45 27.12
C LEU A 60 18.36 -9.84 27.71
N GLU A 61 17.65 -9.92 28.85
CA GLU A 61 17.46 -11.16 29.61
C GLU A 61 16.82 -12.31 28.80
N PHE A 62 15.87 -12.00 27.94
CA PHE A 62 15.07 -13.00 27.19
C PHE A 62 15.29 -12.99 25.68
N TYR A 63 16.07 -12.05 25.16
CA TYR A 63 16.31 -11.89 23.74
C TYR A 63 17.79 -11.61 23.47
N VAL A 64 18.27 -12.07 22.32
CA VAL A 64 19.60 -11.67 21.86
C VAL A 64 19.50 -10.20 21.43
N GLY A 65 20.05 -9.33 22.25
CA GLY A 65 20.03 -7.89 22.03
C GLY A 65 21.15 -7.20 22.80
N PRO A 66 22.40 -7.27 22.28
CA PRO A 66 23.51 -6.54 22.89
C PRO A 66 23.24 -5.04 22.82
N HIS A 67 23.39 -4.33 23.93
CA HIS A 67 23.15 -2.90 24.04
C HIS A 67 24.03 -2.25 25.10
N SER A 68 24.11 -0.94 25.10
CA SER A 68 24.59 -0.11 26.22
C SER A 68 23.61 1.04 26.41
N VAL A 69 23.52 1.55 27.63
CA VAL A 69 22.67 2.68 28.00
C VAL A 69 23.53 3.76 28.60
N GLU A 70 23.57 4.92 28.00
CA GLU A 70 24.32 6.07 28.48
C GLU A 70 23.37 7.25 28.74
N GLU A 71 23.59 7.96 29.84
CA GLU A 71 22.87 9.19 30.08
C GLU A 71 23.56 10.31 29.32
N VAL A 72 22.82 10.93 28.41
CA VAL A 72 23.32 12.01 27.55
C VAL A 72 22.75 13.33 28.03
N ALA A 73 23.59 14.38 28.08
CA ALA A 73 23.12 15.72 28.41
C ALA A 73 22.07 16.20 27.40
N ALA A 74 21.03 16.89 27.88
CA ALA A 74 20.00 17.44 27.03
C ALA A 74 20.62 18.34 25.92
N PRO A 75 20.13 18.24 24.67
CA PRO A 75 20.67 19.02 23.56
C PRO A 75 20.45 20.53 23.78
N ASP A 76 21.41 21.34 23.33
CA ASP A 76 21.31 22.82 23.35
C ASP A 76 20.25 23.25 22.33
N LEU A 77 19.09 23.69 22.81
CA LEU A 77 17.96 24.11 21.98
C LEU A 77 18.31 25.26 21.04
N THR A 78 19.21 26.17 21.45
CA THR A 78 19.61 27.28 20.60
C THR A 78 20.34 26.78 19.35
N LYS A 79 21.23 25.82 19.51
CA LYS A 79 21.93 25.18 18.39
C LYS A 79 20.99 24.32 17.55
N ALA A 80 20.04 23.64 18.18
CA ALA A 80 19.03 22.84 17.47
C ALA A 80 18.13 23.73 16.60
N LEU A 81 17.65 24.88 17.13
CA LEU A 81 16.83 25.83 16.37
C LEU A 81 17.59 26.43 15.19
N ALA A 82 18.87 26.81 15.40
CA ALA A 82 19.71 27.29 14.31
C ALA A 82 19.95 26.25 13.23
N LEU A 83 19.94 24.98 13.58
CA LEU A 83 20.01 23.86 12.63
C LEU A 83 18.71 23.68 11.85
N VAL A 84 17.55 23.82 12.50
CA VAL A 84 16.21 23.80 11.88
C VAL A 84 16.14 24.87 10.78
N ASP A 85 16.51 26.11 11.09
CA ASP A 85 16.52 27.21 10.12
C ASP A 85 17.47 26.94 8.94
N ARG A 86 18.68 26.43 9.23
CA ARG A 86 19.67 26.12 8.21
C ARG A 86 19.24 24.97 7.27
N LEU A 87 18.51 24.00 7.80
CA LEU A 87 17.99 22.86 7.02
C LEU A 87 16.64 23.17 6.36
N GLY A 88 16.04 24.32 6.63
CA GLY A 88 14.72 24.69 6.12
C GLY A 88 13.62 23.73 6.60
N LEU A 89 13.72 23.25 7.84
CA LEU A 89 12.69 22.37 8.41
C LEU A 89 11.48 23.19 8.81
N GLU A 90 10.32 22.82 8.29
CA GLU A 90 9.04 23.49 8.55
C GLU A 90 8.04 22.50 9.15
N LEU A 91 7.06 23.03 9.87
CA LEU A 91 5.92 22.22 10.29
C LEU A 91 5.11 21.78 9.07
N PRO A 92 4.48 20.60 9.11
CA PRO A 92 3.60 20.17 8.03
C PRO A 92 2.51 21.22 7.76
N SER A 93 2.20 21.42 6.48
CA SER A 93 1.06 22.24 6.08
C SER A 93 -0.26 21.68 6.63
N LYS A 94 -1.29 22.53 6.73
CA LYS A 94 -2.62 22.07 7.11
C LYS A 94 -3.09 20.96 6.15
N ASN A 95 -3.51 19.82 6.71
CA ASN A 95 -4.01 18.71 5.93
C ASN A 95 -5.39 19.05 5.31
N GLY A 96 -5.40 19.27 3.98
CA GLY A 96 -6.61 19.60 3.22
C GLY A 96 -7.58 18.42 3.06
N LEU A 97 -7.12 17.20 3.35
CA LEU A 97 -7.94 15.98 3.22
C LEU A 97 -8.80 15.69 4.45
N LEU A 98 -8.73 16.49 5.52
CA LEU A 98 -9.61 16.32 6.67
C LEU A 98 -11.09 16.45 6.26
N PRO A 99 -11.96 15.48 6.58
CA PRO A 99 -13.35 15.50 6.16
C PRO A 99 -14.10 16.62 6.87
N GLU A 100 -14.94 17.32 6.12
CA GLU A 100 -15.80 18.42 6.59
C GLU A 100 -17.29 18.07 6.45
N ASN A 101 -17.63 17.18 5.50
CA ASN A 101 -18.99 16.76 5.23
C ASN A 101 -19.17 15.26 5.53
N PHE A 102 -20.01 14.95 6.50
CA PHE A 102 -20.34 13.59 6.94
C PHE A 102 -21.74 13.13 6.50
N SER A 103 -22.32 13.76 5.51
CA SER A 103 -23.65 13.43 5.00
C SER A 103 -23.71 12.00 4.46
N ILE A 104 -24.79 11.31 4.77
CA ILE A 104 -25.07 9.99 4.22
C ILE A 104 -25.75 10.14 2.87
N LYS A 105 -25.19 9.52 1.85
CA LYS A 105 -25.65 9.54 0.47
C LYS A 105 -26.64 8.40 0.19
N ALA A 106 -27.58 8.63 -0.70
CA ALA A 106 -28.47 7.57 -1.19
C ALA A 106 -27.68 6.61 -2.09
N SER A 107 -27.36 5.45 -1.57
CA SER A 107 -26.63 4.38 -2.25
C SER A 107 -27.55 3.20 -2.55
N PRO A 108 -27.43 2.51 -3.71
CA PRO A 108 -28.28 1.36 -4.02
C PRO A 108 -27.93 0.17 -3.12
N ALA A 109 -28.95 -0.54 -2.62
CA ALA A 109 -28.78 -1.72 -1.78
C ALA A 109 -28.23 -2.94 -2.56
N ALA A 110 -28.52 -3.04 -3.85
CA ALA A 110 -28.00 -4.08 -4.74
C ALA A 110 -26.83 -3.57 -5.58
N VAL A 111 -25.98 -4.49 -6.05
CA VAL A 111 -24.91 -4.15 -7.00
C VAL A 111 -25.53 -3.58 -8.27
N THR A 112 -25.26 -2.32 -8.56
CA THR A 112 -25.82 -1.57 -9.69
C THR A 112 -24.68 -1.23 -10.67
N PRO A 113 -24.77 -1.67 -11.92
CA PRO A 113 -23.83 -1.27 -12.95
C PRO A 113 -24.14 0.16 -13.42
N ILE A 114 -23.12 1.00 -13.54
CA ILE A 114 -23.19 2.36 -14.04
C ILE A 114 -22.29 2.44 -15.28
N SER A 115 -22.89 2.61 -16.45
CA SER A 115 -22.14 2.89 -17.67
C SER A 115 -21.66 4.33 -17.62
N VAL A 116 -20.35 4.53 -17.54
CA VAL A 116 -19.71 5.86 -17.43
C VAL A 116 -19.18 6.33 -18.78
N ALA A 117 -18.84 5.38 -19.68
CA ALA A 117 -18.47 5.63 -21.06
C ALA A 117 -18.73 4.37 -21.91
N GLU A 118 -18.47 4.44 -23.22
CA GLU A 118 -18.54 3.28 -24.10
C GLU A 118 -17.58 2.18 -23.63
N ASN A 119 -18.13 0.99 -23.38
CA ASN A 119 -17.39 -0.18 -22.85
C ASN A 119 -16.73 0.01 -21.48
N VAL A 120 -17.07 1.08 -20.74
CA VAL A 120 -16.59 1.31 -19.37
C VAL A 120 -17.75 1.25 -18.40
N THR A 121 -17.74 0.25 -17.54
CA THR A 121 -18.76 0.06 -16.52
C THR A 121 -18.12 0.06 -15.13
N PHE A 122 -18.70 0.87 -14.26
CA PHE A 122 -18.40 0.87 -12.84
C PHE A 122 -19.56 0.23 -12.06
N TRP A 123 -19.26 -0.36 -10.94
CA TRP A 123 -20.26 -1.01 -10.08
C TRP A 123 -20.38 -0.25 -8.76
N LEU A 124 -21.60 0.03 -8.37
CA LEU A 124 -21.91 0.71 -7.13
C LEU A 124 -22.80 -0.18 -6.25
N LYS A 125 -22.49 -0.24 -4.96
CA LYS A 125 -23.33 -0.86 -3.94
C LYS A 125 -23.20 -0.11 -2.61
N GLY A 126 -24.30 0.27 -1.98
CA GLY A 126 -24.33 0.78 -0.62
C GLY A 126 -24.09 -0.33 0.42
N SER A 127 -23.61 0.06 1.58
CA SER A 127 -23.55 -0.85 2.72
C SER A 127 -24.96 -1.07 3.30
N THR A 128 -25.27 -2.30 3.67
CA THR A 128 -26.51 -2.64 4.39
C THR A 128 -26.30 -2.80 5.90
N HIS A 129 -25.05 -2.89 6.35
CA HIS A 129 -24.71 -3.01 7.77
C HIS A 129 -24.12 -1.71 8.34
N PHE A 130 -23.54 -0.88 7.49
CA PHE A 130 -22.87 0.37 7.84
C PHE A 130 -23.43 1.54 7.02
N ASP A 131 -24.75 1.55 6.83
CA ASP A 131 -25.48 2.56 6.06
C ASP A 131 -25.47 3.96 6.68
N GLY A 132 -25.26 4.03 8.01
CA GLY A 132 -25.07 5.29 8.74
C GLY A 132 -23.62 5.81 8.78
N LEU A 133 -22.65 5.19 8.09
CA LEU A 133 -21.27 5.66 8.10
C LEU A 133 -20.93 6.45 6.82
N PRO A 134 -20.36 7.67 6.95
CA PRO A 134 -19.94 8.49 5.80
C PRO A 134 -18.62 7.98 5.19
N LYS A 135 -18.46 6.66 5.12
CA LYS A 135 -17.25 5.97 4.63
C LYS A 135 -17.56 5.07 3.45
N GLY A 136 -16.56 4.87 2.62
CA GLY A 136 -16.68 4.00 1.47
C GLY A 136 -15.32 3.42 1.06
N PHE A 137 -15.42 2.44 0.18
CA PHE A 137 -14.30 1.78 -0.48
C PHE A 137 -14.49 1.91 -1.97
N SER A 138 -13.46 2.36 -2.68
CA SER A 138 -13.44 2.39 -4.14
C SER A 138 -12.17 1.72 -4.68
N ARG A 139 -12.32 0.99 -5.77
CA ARG A 139 -11.21 0.39 -6.48
C ARG A 139 -11.37 0.65 -7.98
N ILE A 140 -10.38 1.29 -8.57
CA ILE A 140 -10.28 1.55 -10.00
C ILE A 140 -9.18 0.67 -10.54
N GLN A 141 -9.46 -0.08 -11.59
CA GLN A 141 -8.49 -0.99 -12.21
C GLN A 141 -8.27 -0.64 -13.68
N LEU A 142 -7.00 -0.46 -14.03
CA LEU A 142 -6.48 -0.36 -15.39
C LEU A 142 -5.87 -1.72 -15.74
N SER A 143 -6.56 -2.49 -16.56
CA SER A 143 -6.17 -3.88 -16.87
C SER A 143 -5.41 -3.95 -18.18
N THR A 144 -4.28 -4.65 -18.18
CA THR A 144 -3.48 -4.97 -19.35
C THR A 144 -3.05 -6.43 -19.31
N ASP A 145 -2.92 -7.08 -20.46
CA ASP A 145 -2.41 -8.44 -20.57
C ASP A 145 -0.87 -8.50 -20.72
N ALA A 146 -0.21 -7.36 -20.83
CA ALA A 146 1.23 -7.29 -21.05
C ALA A 146 2.04 -8.15 -20.07
N ALA A 147 1.79 -8.00 -18.76
CA ALA A 147 2.49 -8.78 -17.73
C ALA A 147 2.09 -10.27 -17.69
N LEU A 148 1.01 -10.68 -18.37
CA LEU A 148 0.64 -12.09 -18.49
C LEU A 148 1.47 -12.82 -19.56
N ASN A 149 2.05 -12.09 -20.50
CA ASN A 149 2.71 -12.64 -21.67
C ASN A 149 4.23 -12.42 -21.65
N ASP A 150 4.73 -11.50 -20.82
CA ASP A 150 6.12 -11.07 -20.85
C ASP A 150 6.64 -10.69 -19.44
N ALA A 151 7.80 -11.27 -19.09
CA ALA A 151 8.46 -11.03 -17.79
C ALA A 151 8.97 -9.59 -17.63
N GLN A 152 9.35 -8.93 -18.76
CA GLN A 152 9.80 -7.54 -18.71
C GLN A 152 8.66 -6.60 -18.29
N SER A 153 7.46 -6.82 -18.85
CA SER A 153 6.25 -6.09 -18.47
C SER A 153 5.85 -6.35 -17.01
N ALA A 154 6.04 -7.58 -16.51
CA ALA A 154 5.80 -7.90 -15.10
C ALA A 154 6.78 -7.14 -14.18
N VAL A 155 8.05 -7.03 -14.58
CA VAL A 155 9.05 -6.22 -13.87
C VAL A 155 8.67 -4.73 -13.89
N TYR A 156 8.28 -4.18 -15.03
CA TYR A 156 7.86 -2.79 -15.11
C TYR A 156 6.63 -2.49 -14.25
N LEU A 157 5.67 -3.40 -14.16
CA LEU A 157 4.55 -3.25 -13.23
C LEU A 157 5.02 -3.20 -11.77
N SER A 158 5.93 -4.08 -11.36
CA SER A 158 6.47 -4.09 -9.99
C SER A 158 7.29 -2.83 -9.68
N LEU A 159 8.07 -2.35 -10.65
CA LEU A 159 8.80 -1.09 -10.51
C LEU A 159 7.85 0.10 -10.41
N TRP A 160 6.79 0.10 -11.19
CA TRP A 160 5.77 1.15 -11.15
C TRP A 160 5.11 1.24 -9.79
N GLU A 161 4.62 0.12 -9.24
CA GLU A 161 4.05 0.04 -7.90
C GLU A 161 5.03 0.59 -6.85
N SER A 162 6.28 0.10 -6.85
CA SER A 162 7.31 0.51 -5.87
C SER A 162 7.67 2.01 -5.97
N LEU A 163 7.79 2.54 -7.18
CA LEU A 163 8.10 3.97 -7.42
C LEU A 163 6.90 4.85 -7.07
N TYR A 164 5.70 4.42 -7.39
CA TYR A 164 4.47 5.12 -7.04
C TYR A 164 4.31 5.22 -5.53
N ASP A 165 4.40 4.10 -4.82
CA ASP A 165 4.28 4.06 -3.37
C ASP A 165 5.31 4.98 -2.70
N LEU A 166 6.55 4.95 -3.17
CA LEU A 166 7.60 5.82 -2.65
C LEU A 166 7.25 7.30 -2.83
N LYS A 167 6.82 7.71 -4.03
CA LYS A 167 6.49 9.11 -4.33
C LYS A 167 5.19 9.58 -3.72
N GLN A 168 4.24 8.66 -3.52
CA GLN A 168 2.93 8.98 -2.91
C GLN A 168 2.89 8.79 -1.39
N THR A 169 4.01 8.43 -0.74
CA THR A 169 4.08 8.30 0.72
C THR A 169 3.57 9.55 1.45
N PRO A 170 3.92 10.79 1.07
CA PRO A 170 3.38 11.98 1.73
C PRO A 170 1.86 12.08 1.62
N LEU A 171 1.30 11.85 0.42
CA LEU A 171 -0.14 11.87 0.17
C LEU A 171 -0.86 10.76 0.94
N ALA A 172 -0.31 9.55 0.96
CA ALA A 172 -0.86 8.43 1.71
C ALA A 172 -0.85 8.70 3.23
N THR A 173 0.18 9.40 3.73
CA THR A 173 0.27 9.82 5.13
C THR A 173 -0.80 10.88 5.46
N GLU A 174 -0.96 11.92 4.64
CA GLU A 174 -2.03 12.91 4.80
C GLU A 174 -3.42 12.25 4.81
N ALA A 175 -3.66 11.32 3.86
CA ALA A 175 -4.90 10.56 3.78
C ALA A 175 -5.14 9.72 5.05
N SER A 176 -4.10 9.06 5.57
CA SER A 176 -4.18 8.25 6.79
C SER A 176 -4.55 9.09 8.02
N ILE A 177 -3.95 10.25 8.19
CA ILE A 177 -4.29 11.20 9.26
C ILE A 177 -5.75 11.67 9.14
N ALA A 178 -6.25 11.82 7.91
CA ALA A 178 -7.63 12.19 7.62
C ALA A 178 -8.64 11.02 7.68
N GLY A 179 -8.23 9.84 8.16
CA GLY A 179 -9.10 8.65 8.25
C GLY A 179 -9.43 8.02 6.90
N MET A 180 -8.56 8.20 5.92
CA MET A 180 -8.62 7.60 4.59
C MET A 180 -7.37 6.76 4.31
N SER A 181 -7.42 5.92 3.29
CA SER A 181 -6.26 5.20 2.77
C SER A 181 -6.20 5.29 1.26
N LEU A 182 -4.97 5.30 0.75
CA LEU A 182 -4.64 5.21 -0.67
C LEU A 182 -3.63 4.09 -0.83
N SER A 183 -3.86 3.19 -1.78
CA SER A 183 -2.88 2.20 -2.18
C SER A 183 -2.96 1.93 -3.68
N MET A 184 -1.81 1.66 -4.28
CA MET A 184 -1.70 1.12 -5.62
C MET A 184 -1.32 -0.36 -5.53
N GLY A 185 -1.88 -1.18 -6.40
CA GLY A 185 -1.49 -2.58 -6.51
C GLY A 185 -1.21 -2.93 -7.97
N ALA A 186 -0.18 -3.72 -8.21
CA ALA A 186 0.19 -4.21 -9.53
C ALA A 186 -0.07 -5.72 -9.65
N SER A 187 -0.79 -6.11 -10.68
CA SER A 187 -1.10 -7.52 -10.98
C SER A 187 -1.32 -7.68 -12.49
N ASN A 188 -2.55 -7.71 -12.95
CA ASN A 188 -2.91 -7.70 -14.37
C ASN A 188 -3.15 -6.26 -14.87
N GLY A 189 -2.15 -5.40 -14.70
CA GLY A 189 -2.23 -3.97 -14.77
C GLY A 189 -2.13 -3.35 -13.38
N ILE A 190 -2.62 -2.14 -13.21
CA ILE A 190 -2.61 -1.44 -11.92
C ILE A 190 -4.02 -1.25 -11.37
N SER A 191 -4.12 -1.14 -10.06
CA SER A 191 -5.35 -0.77 -9.37
C SER A 191 -5.09 0.28 -8.31
N LEU A 192 -5.87 1.35 -8.32
CA LEU A 192 -5.93 2.32 -7.23
C LEU A 192 -7.07 1.94 -6.30
N THR A 193 -6.79 1.90 -5.02
CA THR A 193 -7.77 1.61 -3.97
C THR A 193 -7.80 2.75 -2.98
N LEU A 194 -9.00 3.29 -2.74
CA LEU A 194 -9.25 4.30 -1.73
C LEU A 194 -10.27 3.77 -0.74
N ALA A 195 -10.09 4.06 0.54
CA ALA A 195 -11.05 3.70 1.58
C ALA A 195 -11.11 4.79 2.66
N GLY A 196 -12.16 4.78 3.48
CA GLY A 196 -12.36 5.75 4.56
C GLY A 196 -13.44 6.77 4.26
N PHE A 197 -13.33 7.98 4.83
CA PHE A 197 -14.30 9.06 4.63
C PHE A 197 -14.43 9.44 3.15
N THR A 198 -15.68 9.53 2.65
CA THR A 198 -15.94 9.76 1.22
C THR A 198 -15.87 11.21 0.79
N ASP A 199 -15.93 12.16 1.74
CA ASP A 199 -15.98 13.60 1.44
C ASP A 199 -14.78 14.07 0.59
N LYS A 200 -13.58 13.77 1.02
CA LYS A 200 -12.34 14.22 0.36
C LYS A 200 -11.71 13.15 -0.57
N GLN A 201 -12.39 12.05 -0.84
CA GLN A 201 -11.86 11.03 -1.77
C GLN A 201 -11.70 11.53 -3.21
N PRO A 202 -12.55 12.40 -3.76
CA PRO A 202 -12.31 12.98 -5.09
C PRO A 202 -10.99 13.76 -5.16
N GLU A 203 -10.70 14.60 -4.16
CA GLU A 203 -9.45 15.36 -4.06
C GLU A 203 -8.23 14.42 -3.90
N LEU A 204 -8.36 13.41 -3.02
CA LEU A 204 -7.34 12.39 -2.87
C LEU A 204 -7.08 11.64 -4.17
N LEU A 205 -8.12 11.28 -4.91
CA LEU A 205 -8.01 10.59 -6.20
C LEU A 205 -7.34 11.48 -7.25
N GLU A 206 -7.71 12.75 -7.38
CA GLU A 206 -7.10 13.68 -8.32
C GLU A 206 -5.59 13.78 -8.11
N ARG A 207 -5.16 13.96 -6.86
CA ARG A 207 -3.73 13.99 -6.49
C ARG A 207 -3.05 12.64 -6.76
N ALA A 208 -3.70 11.53 -6.49
CA ALA A 208 -3.21 10.19 -6.76
C ALA A 208 -3.04 9.93 -8.26
N LEU A 209 -3.98 10.37 -9.10
CA LEU A 209 -3.93 10.24 -10.56
C LEU A 209 -2.81 11.07 -11.18
N THR A 210 -2.59 12.29 -10.67
CA THR A 210 -1.49 13.14 -11.12
C THR A 210 -0.12 12.44 -10.92
N GLY A 211 0.01 11.64 -9.86
CA GLY A 211 1.23 10.87 -9.58
C GLY A 211 1.42 9.60 -10.40
N LEU A 212 0.46 9.18 -11.24
CA LEU A 212 0.53 7.88 -11.92
C LEU A 212 1.74 7.74 -12.86
N ARG A 213 2.19 8.81 -13.51
CA ARG A 213 3.37 8.72 -14.41
C ARG A 213 4.69 8.56 -13.67
N VAL A 214 4.71 8.79 -12.36
CA VAL A 214 5.85 8.72 -11.40
C VAL A 214 7.11 9.49 -11.79
N GLU A 215 7.40 9.69 -13.05
CA GLU A 215 8.54 10.47 -13.61
C GLU A 215 9.83 10.34 -12.76
N PRO A 216 10.38 9.11 -12.60
CA PRO A 216 11.56 8.92 -11.78
C PRO A 216 12.81 9.45 -12.50
N SER A 217 13.76 9.98 -11.74
CA SER A 217 15.10 10.22 -12.22
C SER A 217 15.85 8.90 -12.51
N GLU A 218 16.93 8.94 -13.27
CA GLU A 218 17.79 7.76 -13.51
C GLU A 218 18.27 7.12 -12.20
N LEU A 219 18.60 7.94 -11.21
CA LEU A 219 19.03 7.47 -9.90
C LEU A 219 17.91 6.73 -9.16
N GLU A 220 16.70 7.31 -9.08
CA GLU A 220 15.54 6.69 -8.43
C GLU A 220 15.16 5.38 -9.11
N PHE A 221 15.15 5.38 -10.44
CA PHE A 221 14.88 4.17 -11.22
C PHE A 221 15.93 3.08 -10.96
N GLY A 222 17.21 3.42 -11.01
CA GLY A 222 18.31 2.49 -10.71
C GLY A 222 18.21 1.90 -9.31
N GLN A 223 17.88 2.72 -8.29
CA GLN A 223 17.67 2.26 -6.93
C GLN A 223 16.45 1.33 -6.80
N ALA A 224 15.38 1.58 -7.55
CA ALA A 224 14.20 0.71 -7.57
C ALA A 224 14.53 -0.65 -8.18
N VAL A 225 15.27 -0.67 -9.30
CA VAL A 225 15.75 -1.92 -9.93
C VAL A 225 16.65 -2.71 -8.98
N GLU A 226 17.60 -2.05 -8.32
CA GLU A 226 18.50 -2.69 -7.34
C GLU A 226 17.71 -3.28 -6.15
N ARG A 227 16.71 -2.55 -5.64
CA ARG A 227 15.84 -3.02 -4.57
C ARG A 227 15.06 -4.26 -5.00
N LEU A 228 14.53 -4.27 -6.21
CA LEU A 228 13.83 -5.43 -6.78
C LEU A 228 14.78 -6.65 -6.89
N LEU A 229 15.97 -6.48 -7.42
CA LEU A 229 16.97 -7.55 -7.53
C LEU A 229 17.36 -8.10 -6.15
N ARG A 230 17.59 -7.25 -5.16
CA ARG A 230 17.85 -7.65 -3.77
C ARG A 230 16.66 -8.41 -3.18
N GLY A 231 15.43 -7.97 -3.46
CA GLY A 231 14.20 -8.67 -3.03
C GLY A 231 14.13 -10.08 -3.60
N ILE A 232 14.42 -10.25 -4.88
CA ILE A 232 14.48 -11.57 -5.54
C ILE A 232 15.57 -12.45 -4.90
N GLU A 233 16.73 -11.91 -4.62
CA GLU A 233 17.82 -12.67 -3.97
C GLU A 233 17.47 -13.08 -2.55
N ASN A 234 16.90 -12.15 -1.77
CA ASN A 234 16.48 -12.41 -0.39
C ASN A 234 15.35 -13.43 -0.31
N SER A 235 14.47 -13.51 -1.32
CA SER A 235 13.39 -14.50 -1.37
C SER A 235 13.90 -15.94 -1.34
N LYS A 236 15.13 -16.18 -1.78
CA LYS A 236 15.77 -17.50 -1.75
C LYS A 236 16.07 -17.98 -0.33
N ARG A 237 16.22 -17.04 0.62
CA ARG A 237 16.50 -17.32 2.05
C ARG A 237 15.22 -17.35 2.90
N ALA A 238 14.05 -17.10 2.29
CA ALA A 238 12.78 -17.15 3.00
C ALA A 238 12.42 -18.58 3.42
N PHE A 239 11.68 -18.71 4.52
CA PHE A 239 11.23 -20.00 4.99
C PHE A 239 10.48 -20.80 3.92
N PRO A 240 10.63 -22.14 3.87
CA PRO A 240 10.03 -22.99 2.83
C PRO A 240 8.52 -22.78 2.66
N TYR A 241 7.77 -22.60 3.74
CA TYR A 241 6.32 -22.40 3.66
C TYR A 241 5.92 -21.10 2.96
N THR A 242 6.70 -20.02 3.10
CA THR A 242 6.42 -18.75 2.41
C THR A 242 6.72 -18.82 0.91
N ARG A 243 7.60 -19.75 0.50
CA ARG A 243 7.98 -19.97 -0.90
C ARG A 243 7.02 -20.91 -1.65
N PHE A 244 6.24 -21.69 -0.91
CA PHE A 244 5.34 -22.69 -1.51
C PHE A 244 4.27 -22.05 -2.41
N THR A 245 3.55 -21.03 -1.92
CA THR A 245 2.47 -20.39 -2.68
C THR A 245 2.97 -19.74 -3.98
N PRO A 246 4.10 -18.98 -4.03
CA PRO A 246 4.69 -18.50 -5.27
C PRO A 246 5.06 -19.64 -6.23
N LEU A 247 5.66 -20.74 -5.75
CA LEU A 247 6.03 -21.88 -6.58
C LEU A 247 4.80 -22.59 -7.16
N LEU A 248 3.76 -22.80 -6.35
CA LEU A 248 2.48 -23.34 -6.84
C LEU A 248 1.87 -22.42 -7.90
N SER A 249 1.96 -21.12 -7.72
CA SER A 249 1.46 -20.13 -8.68
C SER A 249 2.19 -20.20 -10.02
N LEU A 250 3.50 -20.50 -10.05
CA LEU A 250 4.26 -20.72 -11.29
C LEU A 250 3.69 -21.88 -12.13
N LEU A 251 3.20 -22.93 -11.47
CA LEU A 251 2.67 -24.12 -12.11
C LEU A 251 1.22 -23.96 -12.55
N THR A 252 0.45 -23.12 -11.85
CA THR A 252 -1.00 -23.07 -11.98
C THR A 252 -1.55 -21.80 -12.58
N ARG A 253 -0.74 -20.74 -12.73
CA ARG A 253 -1.23 -19.43 -13.18
C ARG A 253 -0.37 -18.84 -14.31
N GLN A 254 -1.04 -18.32 -15.33
CA GLN A 254 -0.42 -17.50 -16.35
C GLN A 254 0.13 -16.18 -15.76
N GLY A 255 1.19 -15.65 -16.35
CA GLY A 255 1.80 -14.37 -15.92
C GLY A 255 2.61 -14.50 -14.62
N ARG A 256 3.04 -15.73 -14.29
CA ARG A 256 4.00 -15.99 -13.22
C ARG A 256 5.33 -16.41 -13.81
N TYR A 257 6.40 -15.83 -13.31
CA TYR A 257 7.75 -15.99 -13.84
C TYR A 257 8.68 -16.48 -12.73
N THR A 258 9.70 -17.23 -13.11
CA THR A 258 10.71 -17.67 -12.17
C THR A 258 11.58 -16.49 -11.72
N ASP A 259 12.22 -16.59 -10.56
CA ASP A 259 13.14 -15.59 -10.02
C ASP A 259 14.27 -15.29 -11.04
N VAL A 260 14.75 -16.32 -11.76
CA VAL A 260 15.77 -16.16 -12.80
C VAL A 260 15.26 -15.33 -13.99
N ALA A 261 14.01 -15.54 -14.40
CA ALA A 261 13.40 -14.77 -15.49
C ALA A 261 13.18 -13.32 -15.08
N LEU A 262 12.67 -13.10 -13.85
CA LEU A 262 12.46 -11.76 -13.31
C LEU A 262 13.79 -11.01 -13.10
N ALA A 263 14.82 -11.65 -12.54
CA ALA A 263 16.12 -11.03 -12.37
C ALA A 263 16.76 -10.65 -13.72
N ARG A 264 16.64 -11.52 -14.73
CA ARG A 264 17.13 -11.22 -16.09
C ARG A 264 16.39 -10.05 -16.73
N ALA A 265 15.08 -9.97 -16.55
CA ALA A 265 14.26 -8.86 -17.02
C ALA A 265 14.60 -7.56 -16.28
N ALA A 266 14.72 -7.60 -14.95
CA ALA A 266 15.10 -6.45 -14.14
C ALA A 266 16.51 -5.89 -14.53
N SER A 267 17.48 -6.77 -14.79
CA SER A 267 18.82 -6.35 -15.24
C SER A 267 18.85 -5.72 -16.64
N LYS A 268 17.79 -5.89 -17.43
CA LYS A 268 17.63 -5.28 -18.76
C LYS A 268 16.68 -4.08 -18.75
N ALA A 269 16.07 -3.79 -17.59
CA ALA A 269 15.13 -2.68 -17.49
C ALA A 269 15.85 -1.34 -17.70
N SER A 270 15.23 -0.47 -18.49
CA SER A 270 15.68 0.91 -18.73
C SER A 270 14.57 1.89 -18.38
N LEU A 271 14.96 3.12 -18.01
CA LEU A 271 14.00 4.19 -17.72
C LEU A 271 13.14 4.53 -18.94
N GLU A 272 13.72 4.56 -20.14
CA GLU A 272 12.98 4.79 -21.40
C GLU A 272 11.93 3.69 -21.63
N GLY A 273 12.33 2.41 -21.48
CA GLY A 273 11.41 1.28 -21.63
C GLY A 273 10.31 1.29 -20.57
N PHE A 274 10.61 1.69 -19.35
CA PHE A 274 9.65 1.87 -18.27
C PHE A 274 8.62 2.97 -18.60
N ASN A 275 9.07 4.15 -19.00
CA ASN A 275 8.19 5.26 -19.36
C ASN A 275 7.28 4.89 -20.55
N THR A 276 7.84 4.23 -21.57
CA THR A 276 7.06 3.72 -22.71
C THR A 276 6.00 2.73 -22.26
N PHE A 277 6.32 1.84 -21.32
CA PHE A 277 5.37 0.88 -20.76
C PHE A 277 4.25 1.57 -19.98
N VAL A 278 4.58 2.55 -19.13
CA VAL A 278 3.59 3.33 -18.36
C VAL A 278 2.63 4.05 -19.32
N ASP A 279 3.15 4.76 -20.34
CA ASP A 279 2.35 5.45 -21.34
C ASP A 279 1.44 4.49 -22.11
N HIS A 280 1.96 3.33 -22.49
CA HIS A 280 1.17 2.29 -23.16
C HIS A 280 -0.01 1.84 -22.27
N VAL A 281 0.24 1.53 -21.00
CA VAL A 281 -0.82 1.08 -20.09
C VAL A 281 -1.85 2.19 -19.86
N LEU A 282 -1.43 3.43 -19.63
CA LEU A 282 -2.35 4.56 -19.43
C LEU A 282 -3.18 4.87 -20.70
N GLY A 283 -2.63 4.58 -21.89
CA GLY A 283 -3.29 4.85 -23.17
C GLY A 283 -4.14 3.72 -23.73
N THR A 284 -4.02 2.48 -23.23
CA THR A 284 -4.62 1.30 -23.88
C THR A 284 -5.35 0.34 -22.95
N SER A 285 -5.47 0.65 -21.67
CA SER A 285 -6.04 -0.26 -20.68
C SER A 285 -7.56 -0.41 -20.80
N HIS A 286 -8.03 -1.60 -20.41
CA HIS A 286 -9.42 -1.79 -20.05
C HIS A 286 -9.66 -1.23 -18.65
N VAL A 287 -10.62 -0.31 -18.53
CA VAL A 287 -10.94 0.39 -17.27
C VAL A 287 -12.19 -0.19 -16.63
N ARG A 288 -12.16 -0.43 -15.34
CA ARG A 288 -13.33 -0.76 -14.53
C ARG A 288 -13.19 -0.22 -13.11
N GLY A 289 -14.33 0.01 -12.44
CA GLY A 289 -14.37 0.49 -11.08
C GLY A 289 -15.40 -0.24 -10.22
N ALA A 290 -15.14 -0.32 -8.93
CA ALA A 290 -16.07 -0.83 -7.95
C ALA A 290 -16.13 0.12 -6.75
N PHE A 291 -17.34 0.44 -6.32
CA PHE A 291 -17.64 1.39 -5.25
C PHE A 291 -18.56 0.72 -4.24
N PHE A 292 -18.19 0.78 -2.97
CA PHE A 292 -18.96 0.20 -1.89
C PHE A 292 -19.05 1.18 -0.70
N GLY A 293 -20.24 1.40 -0.19
CA GLY A 293 -20.49 2.28 0.96
C GLY A 293 -21.15 3.60 0.58
N ASN A 294 -20.70 4.70 1.15
CA ASN A 294 -21.34 6.02 1.06
C ASN A 294 -21.06 6.76 -0.25
N TYR A 295 -21.47 6.19 -1.39
CA TYR A 295 -21.40 6.83 -2.71
C TYR A 295 -22.77 6.83 -3.39
N ASN A 296 -22.97 7.79 -4.26
CA ASN A 296 -24.11 7.83 -5.20
C ASN A 296 -23.60 7.74 -6.66
N GLU A 297 -24.50 7.73 -7.61
CA GLU A 297 -24.16 7.64 -9.04
C GLU A 297 -23.35 8.86 -9.53
N ALA A 298 -23.60 10.05 -8.99
CA ALA A 298 -22.87 11.26 -9.36
C ALA A 298 -21.40 11.15 -8.94
N ASP A 299 -21.12 10.62 -7.76
CA ASP A 299 -19.75 10.38 -7.30
C ASP A 299 -19.00 9.44 -8.25
N VAL A 300 -19.66 8.35 -8.66
CA VAL A 300 -19.07 7.35 -9.56
C VAL A 300 -18.75 7.95 -10.94
N ARG A 301 -19.63 8.80 -11.46
CA ARG A 301 -19.40 9.52 -12.72
C ARG A 301 -18.27 10.55 -12.59
N GLY A 302 -18.24 11.32 -11.50
CA GLY A 302 -17.16 12.26 -11.21
C GLY A 302 -15.79 11.58 -11.10
N VAL A 303 -15.71 10.38 -10.51
CA VAL A 303 -14.47 9.60 -10.50
C VAL A 303 -14.02 9.24 -11.93
N TYR A 304 -14.92 8.90 -12.82
CA TYR A 304 -14.56 8.62 -14.20
C TYR A 304 -14.08 9.87 -14.95
N GLU A 305 -14.70 11.02 -14.71
CA GLU A 305 -14.27 12.30 -15.27
C GLU A 305 -12.82 12.63 -14.86
N LEU A 306 -12.49 12.49 -13.57
CA LEU A 306 -11.12 12.66 -13.09
C LEU A 306 -10.17 11.67 -13.76
N LEU A 307 -10.54 10.39 -13.82
CA LEU A 307 -9.71 9.33 -14.40
C LEU A 307 -9.44 9.60 -15.88
N SER A 308 -10.42 10.03 -16.63
CA SER A 308 -10.35 10.25 -18.09
C SER A 308 -9.40 11.38 -18.48
N SER A 309 -9.03 12.26 -17.55
CA SER A 309 -8.01 13.30 -17.78
C SER A 309 -6.58 12.75 -17.87
N VAL A 310 -6.34 11.57 -17.31
CA VAL A 310 -5.01 10.93 -17.22
C VAL A 310 -4.94 9.62 -18.01
N VAL A 311 -6.04 8.89 -18.05
CA VAL A 311 -6.14 7.54 -18.62
C VAL A 311 -7.08 7.55 -19.82
N SER A 312 -6.61 7.03 -20.94
CA SER A 312 -7.44 6.77 -22.11
C SER A 312 -7.92 5.32 -22.09
N ALA A 313 -9.20 5.12 -21.78
CA ALA A 313 -9.79 3.80 -21.90
C ALA A 313 -9.85 3.38 -23.37
N SER A 314 -9.32 2.20 -23.69
CA SER A 314 -9.42 1.67 -25.05
C SER A 314 -10.75 0.92 -25.24
N PRO A 315 -11.62 1.32 -26.18
CA PRO A 315 -12.90 0.63 -26.44
C PRO A 315 -12.73 -0.81 -26.86
N SER A 316 -11.58 -1.17 -27.44
CA SER A 316 -11.27 -2.54 -27.88
C SER A 316 -10.55 -3.36 -26.81
N ALA A 317 -10.07 -2.75 -25.73
CA ALA A 317 -9.39 -3.45 -24.66
C ALA A 317 -10.36 -4.39 -23.91
N ARG A 318 -9.88 -5.58 -23.59
CA ARG A 318 -10.62 -6.55 -22.79
C ARG A 318 -9.99 -6.68 -21.42
N TYR A 319 -10.80 -7.00 -20.44
CA TYR A 319 -10.29 -7.31 -19.12
C TYR A 319 -9.34 -8.51 -19.18
N ALA A 320 -8.08 -8.28 -18.86
CA ALA A 320 -7.06 -9.32 -18.82
C ALA A 320 -7.27 -10.22 -17.61
N ARG A 321 -7.51 -11.50 -17.85
CA ARG A 321 -7.59 -12.54 -16.81
C ARG A 321 -6.39 -13.43 -16.91
N SER A 322 -5.75 -13.69 -15.78
CA SER A 322 -4.76 -14.76 -15.67
C SER A 322 -5.48 -16.10 -15.80
N ASN A 323 -5.07 -16.93 -16.75
CA ASN A 323 -5.57 -18.30 -16.86
C ASN A 323 -5.05 -19.12 -15.67
N ILE A 324 -5.92 -19.98 -15.15
CA ILE A 324 -5.56 -20.99 -14.15
C ILE A 324 -5.49 -22.33 -14.85
N TYR A 325 -4.33 -22.98 -14.75
CA TYR A 325 -4.10 -24.29 -15.31
C TYR A 325 -4.42 -25.35 -14.24
N ALA A 326 -5.42 -26.18 -14.50
CA ALA A 326 -5.69 -27.36 -13.69
C ALA A 326 -4.90 -28.55 -14.26
N PRO A 327 -4.10 -29.24 -13.45
CA PRO A 327 -3.46 -30.48 -13.90
C PRO A 327 -4.54 -31.52 -14.24
N LYS A 328 -4.22 -32.38 -15.20
CA LYS A 328 -5.13 -33.53 -15.54
C LYS A 328 -5.31 -34.41 -14.31
N PRO A 329 -6.48 -35.08 -14.14
CA PRO A 329 -6.66 -36.02 -13.04
C PRO A 329 -5.53 -37.06 -13.00
N ALA A 330 -5.12 -37.44 -11.79
CA ALA A 330 -4.01 -38.37 -11.54
C ALA A 330 -2.63 -37.91 -12.04
N THR A 331 -2.41 -36.61 -12.25
CA THR A 331 -1.09 -36.08 -12.57
C THR A 331 -0.36 -35.70 -11.28
N THR A 332 0.86 -36.22 -11.11
CA THR A 332 1.77 -35.80 -10.07
C THR A 332 2.79 -34.80 -10.67
N LEU A 333 2.85 -33.62 -10.12
CA LEU A 333 3.85 -32.61 -10.49
C LEU A 333 4.92 -32.57 -9.40
N LEU A 334 6.18 -32.83 -9.77
CA LEU A 334 7.31 -32.75 -8.86
C LEU A 334 8.16 -31.54 -9.22
N LEU A 335 8.26 -30.60 -8.30
CA LEU A 335 9.11 -29.43 -8.42
C LEU A 335 10.21 -29.47 -7.36
N ASN A 336 11.43 -29.80 -7.78
CA ASN A 336 12.59 -29.80 -6.92
C ASN A 336 13.26 -28.42 -6.91
N ARG A 337 13.50 -27.89 -5.72
CA ARG A 337 14.25 -26.63 -5.50
C ARG A 337 15.25 -26.84 -4.40
N GLU A 338 16.49 -26.44 -4.64
CA GLU A 338 17.47 -26.32 -3.58
C GLU A 338 17.08 -25.18 -2.63
N VAL A 339 17.11 -25.49 -1.36
CA VAL A 339 16.84 -24.53 -0.28
C VAL A 339 18.15 -24.31 0.45
N PRO A 340 18.71 -23.09 0.47
CA PRO A 340 19.98 -22.80 1.12
C PRO A 340 19.90 -22.81 2.65
N VAL A 341 18.71 -22.99 3.23
CA VAL A 341 18.47 -23.06 4.67
C VAL A 341 18.31 -24.52 5.05
N GLU A 342 19.17 -25.03 5.87
CA GLU A 342 19.10 -26.38 6.45
C GLU A 342 17.84 -26.54 7.30
N ASP A 343 17.24 -27.74 7.29
CA ASP A 343 16.34 -28.29 8.30
C ASP A 343 14.84 -28.09 8.25
N LEU A 344 14.22 -27.58 7.19
CA LEU A 344 12.76 -27.59 7.12
C LEU A 344 12.24 -28.19 5.82
N GLY A 345 11.85 -29.46 5.90
CA GLY A 345 11.02 -30.12 4.88
C GLY A 345 9.54 -29.85 5.14
N MET A 346 8.79 -29.47 4.10
CA MET A 346 7.33 -29.43 4.14
C MET A 346 6.77 -30.41 3.10
N LEU A 347 5.91 -31.31 3.54
CA LEU A 347 5.13 -32.18 2.68
C LEU A 347 3.69 -31.65 2.62
N TYR A 348 3.19 -31.41 1.41
CA TYR A 348 1.79 -31.03 1.17
C TYR A 348 1.08 -32.09 0.34
#